data_d176850ba4fbbadff1e34616c030f8a5
#
_entry.id   d176850ba4fbbadff1e34616c030f8a5
#
_cell.length_a   1.000
_cell.length_b   1.000
_cell.length_c   1.000
_cell.angle_alpha   90.00
_cell.angle_beta   90.00
_cell.angle_gamma   90.00
#
_symmetry.space_group_name_H-M   'P 1'
#
loop_
_entity.id
_entity.type
_entity.pdbx_description
1 polymer ?
#
loop_
_entity_poly.entity_id
_entity_poly.type
_entity_poly.pdbx_seq_one_letter_code
_entity_poly.pdbx_strand_id
1 'polypeptide(L)'
;MTPDMILDYLGILVDTTKVPDLTFTANLILPEGNYVLRVKNGVLLYQKDAQDPDADVTWNTKRAGLLSVVQKNAENVAALIEQEGDETCLTRLMDAITVTSEYKYFNIIEP
;
A
#
# COMPACT_ATOMS: atom_id res chain seq x y z
N MET A 1 -11.68 -4.05 -9.25
CA MET A 1 -11.42 -4.25 -7.80
C MET A 1 -11.80 -3.01 -7.02
N THR A 2 -12.38 -3.19 -5.85
CA THR A 2 -12.63 -2.08 -4.94
C THR A 2 -11.34 -1.75 -4.18
N PRO A 3 -11.21 -0.52 -3.63
CA PRO A 3 -10.05 -0.20 -2.80
C PRO A 3 -9.87 -1.16 -1.63
N ASP A 4 -10.97 -1.58 -0.99
CA ASP A 4 -10.92 -2.53 0.12
C ASP A 4 -10.25 -3.84 -0.29
N MET A 5 -10.59 -4.36 -1.45
CA MET A 5 -9.99 -5.60 -1.96
C MET A 5 -8.51 -5.44 -2.25
N ILE A 6 -8.11 -4.29 -2.79
CA ILE A 6 -6.71 -4.00 -3.08
C ILE A 6 -5.91 -3.92 -1.77
N LEU A 7 -6.47 -3.25 -0.77
CA LEU A 7 -5.80 -3.11 0.53
C LEU A 7 -5.69 -4.45 1.26
N ASP A 8 -6.73 -5.29 1.19
CA ASP A 8 -6.67 -6.64 1.74
C ASP A 8 -5.57 -7.45 1.08
N TYR A 9 -5.48 -7.37 -0.23
CA TYR A 9 -4.45 -8.09 -0.98
C TYR A 9 -3.06 -7.57 -0.64
N LEU A 10 -2.91 -6.26 -0.55
CA LEU A 10 -1.65 -5.63 -0.16
C LEU A 10 -1.19 -6.13 1.21
N GLY A 11 -2.11 -6.24 2.16
CA GLY A 11 -1.80 -6.77 3.48
C GLY A 11 -1.27 -8.20 3.44
N ILE A 12 -1.78 -9.02 2.53
CA ILE A 12 -1.30 -10.39 2.35
C ILE A 12 0.12 -10.41 1.77
N LEU A 13 0.45 -9.46 0.89
CA LEU A 13 1.74 -9.41 0.23
C LEU A 13 2.88 -8.86 1.08
N VAL A 14 2.56 -8.12 2.14
CA VAL A 14 3.59 -7.57 3.03
C VAL A 14 4.25 -8.72 3.80
N ASP A 15 5.56 -8.83 3.63
CA ASP A 15 6.35 -9.87 4.28
C ASP A 15 6.88 -9.35 5.62
N THR A 16 6.24 -9.77 6.70
CA THR A 16 6.61 -9.36 8.05
C THR A 16 8.01 -9.81 8.45
N THR A 17 8.54 -10.85 7.79
CA THR A 17 9.89 -11.32 8.09
C THR A 17 10.97 -10.40 7.54
N LYS A 18 10.64 -9.64 6.48
CA LYS A 18 11.57 -8.66 5.91
C LYS A 18 11.61 -7.36 6.72
N VAL A 19 10.50 -6.99 7.31
CA VAL A 19 10.33 -5.70 7.98
C VAL A 19 9.61 -5.86 9.32
N PRO A 20 10.17 -6.67 10.26
CA PRO A 20 9.49 -6.94 11.53
C PRO A 20 9.28 -5.69 12.39
N ASP A 21 10.07 -4.65 12.16
CA ASP A 21 10.02 -3.42 12.95
C ASP A 21 9.32 -2.27 12.21
N LEU A 22 8.82 -2.52 11.00
CA LEU A 22 8.19 -1.45 10.23
C LEU A 22 6.90 -1.00 10.91
N THR A 23 6.85 0.28 11.26
CA THR A 23 5.68 0.87 11.91
C THR A 23 5.50 2.28 11.39
N PHE A 24 4.32 2.56 10.81
CA PHE A 24 3.94 3.90 10.40
C PHE A 24 2.43 3.98 10.21
N THR A 25 1.92 5.21 10.13
CA THR A 25 0.52 5.48 9.83
C THR A 25 0.44 6.38 8.60
N ALA A 26 -0.41 6.02 7.66
CA ALA A 26 -0.64 6.80 6.44
C ALA A 26 -2.12 7.08 6.27
N ASN A 27 -2.45 8.33 5.98
CA ASN A 27 -3.79 8.67 5.51
C ASN A 27 -3.86 8.43 4.01
N LEU A 28 -4.90 7.77 3.57
CA LEU A 28 -5.11 7.45 2.16
C LEU A 28 -6.35 8.16 1.67
N ILE A 29 -6.18 9.01 0.66
CA ILE A 29 -7.27 9.79 0.08
C ILE A 29 -7.52 9.28 -1.33
N LEU A 30 -8.71 8.74 -1.55
CA LEU A 30 -9.15 8.19 -2.83
C LEU A 30 -10.42 8.89 -3.28
N PRO A 31 -10.73 8.89 -4.60
CA PRO A 31 -12.02 9.40 -5.08
C PRO A 31 -13.23 8.69 -4.45
N GLU A 32 -13.07 7.43 -4.09
CA GLU A 32 -14.13 6.62 -3.52
C GLU A 32 -14.33 6.87 -2.02
N GLY A 33 -13.32 7.41 -1.33
CA GLY A 33 -13.38 7.67 0.08
C GLY A 33 -12.00 7.71 0.73
N ASN A 34 -11.99 8.02 2.01
CA ASN A 34 -10.76 8.15 2.77
C ASN A 34 -10.53 6.91 3.61
N TYR A 35 -9.27 6.53 3.76
CA TYR A 35 -8.85 5.40 4.57
C TYR A 35 -7.66 5.81 5.44
N VAL A 36 -7.45 5.10 6.52
CA VAL A 36 -6.19 5.17 7.25
C VAL A 36 -5.53 3.80 7.21
N LEU A 37 -4.24 3.80 6.90
CA LEU A 37 -3.41 2.60 6.86
C LEU A 37 -2.46 2.64 8.06
N ARG A 38 -2.43 1.56 8.82
CA ARG A 38 -1.48 1.42 9.93
C ARG A 38 -0.65 0.17 9.72
N VAL A 39 0.65 0.36 9.65
CA VAL A 39 1.59 -0.75 9.63
C VAL A 39 2.27 -0.78 10.99
N LYS A 40 2.13 -1.90 11.68
CA LYS A 40 2.72 -2.07 13.00
C LYS A 40 3.41 -3.43 13.07
N ASN A 41 4.70 -3.40 13.37
CA ASN A 41 5.53 -4.61 13.40
C ASN A 41 5.44 -5.42 12.10
N GLY A 42 5.38 -4.69 10.97
CA GLY A 42 5.29 -5.30 9.65
C GLY A 42 3.90 -5.78 9.25
N VAL A 43 2.89 -5.61 10.10
CA VAL A 43 1.51 -6.01 9.79
C VAL A 43 0.72 -4.80 9.32
N LEU A 44 0.10 -4.90 8.14
CA LEU A 44 -0.70 -3.83 7.56
C LEU A 44 -2.17 -4.02 7.92
N LEU A 45 -2.75 -2.97 8.50
CA LEU A 45 -4.17 -2.88 8.80
C LEU A 45 -4.71 -1.61 8.17
N TYR A 46 -6.01 -1.59 7.87
CA TYR A 46 -6.63 -0.37 7.36
C TYR A 46 -8.04 -0.18 7.95
N GLN A 47 -8.47 1.06 7.93
CA GLN A 47 -9.81 1.43 8.37
C GLN A 47 -10.43 2.39 7.37
N LYS A 48 -11.66 2.10 6.94
CA LYS A 48 -12.39 2.93 5.99
C LYS A 48 -13.05 4.11 6.71
N ASP A 49 -13.19 5.21 5.97
CA ASP A 49 -13.84 6.44 6.44
C ASP A 49 -13.17 7.01 7.70
N ALA A 50 -11.85 6.91 7.77
CA ALA A 50 -11.07 7.39 8.89
C ALA A 50 -9.84 8.15 8.40
N GLN A 51 -9.37 9.09 9.21
CA GLN A 51 -8.12 9.82 9.01
C GLN A 51 -7.46 10.01 10.36
N ASP A 52 -6.15 9.93 10.40
CA ASP A 52 -5.37 10.12 11.62
C ASP A 52 -4.63 11.46 11.51
N PRO A 53 -4.91 12.43 12.41
CA PRO A 53 -4.21 13.72 12.35
C PRO A 53 -2.72 13.63 12.65
N ASP A 54 -2.28 12.53 13.27
CA ASP A 54 -0.88 12.30 13.60
C ASP A 54 -0.20 11.34 12.63
N ALA A 55 -0.78 11.09 11.46
CA ALA A 55 -0.20 10.21 10.47
C ALA A 55 1.18 10.69 10.01
N ASP A 56 2.07 9.75 9.77
CA ASP A 56 3.43 10.05 9.29
C ASP A 56 3.42 10.59 7.86
N VAL A 57 2.46 10.16 7.05
CA VAL A 57 2.38 10.53 5.66
C VAL A 57 0.92 10.52 5.19
N THR A 58 0.62 11.32 4.19
CA THR A 58 -0.67 11.31 3.50
C THR A 58 -0.45 10.96 2.04
N TRP A 59 -1.18 9.96 1.56
CA TRP A 59 -1.14 9.54 0.16
C TRP A 59 -2.44 9.91 -0.52
N ASN A 60 -2.35 10.73 -1.56
CA ASN A 60 -3.48 11.09 -2.41
C ASN A 60 -3.33 10.38 -3.74
N THR A 61 -4.22 9.46 -4.03
CA THR A 61 -4.11 8.62 -5.21
C THR A 61 -5.48 8.08 -5.65
N LYS A 62 -5.46 7.08 -6.50
CA LYS A 62 -6.63 6.34 -6.98
C LYS A 62 -6.28 4.85 -7.03
N ARG A 63 -7.26 4.01 -7.39
CA ARG A 63 -7.07 2.56 -7.45
C ARG A 63 -5.86 2.15 -8.26
N ALA A 64 -5.60 2.82 -9.39
CA ALA A 64 -4.44 2.52 -10.22
C ALA A 64 -3.12 2.70 -9.45
N GLY A 65 -3.03 3.70 -8.58
CA GLY A 65 -1.86 3.89 -7.74
C GLY A 65 -1.67 2.76 -6.75
N LEU A 66 -2.76 2.32 -6.10
CA LEU A 66 -2.71 1.19 -5.18
C LEU A 66 -2.27 -0.10 -5.88
N LEU A 67 -2.81 -0.35 -7.08
CA LEU A 67 -2.42 -1.50 -7.87
C LEU A 67 -0.94 -1.45 -8.25
N SER A 68 -0.42 -0.26 -8.52
CA SER A 68 1.00 -0.07 -8.81
C SER A 68 1.89 -0.46 -7.63
N VAL A 69 1.44 -0.18 -6.41
CA VAL A 69 2.15 -0.61 -5.20
C VAL A 69 2.18 -2.15 -5.11
N VAL A 70 1.03 -2.77 -5.35
CA VAL A 70 0.91 -4.24 -5.33
C VAL A 70 1.86 -4.87 -6.35
N GLN A 71 2.02 -4.25 -7.51
CA GLN A 71 2.86 -4.73 -8.60
C GLN A 71 4.33 -4.33 -8.44
N LYS A 72 4.66 -3.55 -7.43
CA LYS A 72 6.00 -2.97 -7.21
C LYS A 72 6.49 -2.18 -8.42
N ASN A 73 5.58 -1.49 -9.10
CA ASN A 73 5.93 -0.66 -10.25
C ASN A 73 6.28 0.75 -9.77
N ALA A 74 7.56 0.98 -9.49
CA ALA A 74 8.02 2.23 -8.90
C ALA A 74 7.74 3.45 -9.77
N GLU A 75 7.81 3.30 -11.09
CA GLU A 75 7.52 4.40 -12.02
C GLU A 75 6.08 4.86 -11.92
N ASN A 76 5.13 3.92 -11.93
CA ASN A 76 3.72 4.24 -11.81
C ASN A 76 3.38 4.74 -10.41
N VAL A 77 4.00 4.18 -9.38
CA VAL A 77 3.80 4.67 -8.01
C VAL A 77 4.21 6.14 -7.91
N ALA A 78 5.36 6.51 -8.44
CA ALA A 78 5.82 7.90 -8.42
C ALA A 78 4.89 8.83 -9.21
N ALA A 79 4.30 8.33 -10.30
CA ALA A 79 3.42 9.13 -11.16
C ALA A 79 2.00 9.25 -10.63
N LEU A 80 1.51 8.24 -9.91
CA LEU A 80 0.09 8.13 -9.55
C LEU A 80 -0.19 8.44 -8.08
N ILE A 81 0.81 8.45 -7.22
CA ILE A 81 0.63 8.70 -5.79
C ILE A 81 1.31 10.00 -5.40
N GLU A 82 0.52 10.95 -4.90
CA GLU A 82 1.05 12.17 -4.31
C GLU A 82 1.28 11.94 -2.83
N GLN A 83 2.46 12.28 -2.34
CA GLN A 83 2.83 12.07 -0.96
C GLN A 83 3.07 13.39 -0.25
N GLU A 84 2.52 13.50 0.96
CA GLU A 84 2.80 14.60 1.88
C GLU A 84 3.25 14.02 3.21
N GLY A 85 4.41 14.42 3.70
CA GLY A 85 4.98 13.92 4.93
C GLY A 85 6.19 13.03 4.69
N ASP A 86 6.27 11.92 5.41
CA ASP A 86 7.42 11.02 5.34
C ASP A 86 7.30 10.09 4.12
N GLU A 87 7.95 10.47 3.04
CA GLU A 87 7.93 9.71 1.80
C GLU A 87 8.66 8.35 1.91
N THR A 88 9.49 8.16 2.91
CA THR A 88 10.19 6.89 3.09
C THR A 88 9.25 5.75 3.47
N CYS A 89 8.08 6.06 4.03
CA CYS A 89 7.09 5.05 4.39
C CYS A 89 6.67 4.21 3.19
N LEU A 90 6.39 4.84 2.06
CA LEU A 90 5.99 4.13 0.85
C LEU A 90 7.12 3.26 0.31
N THR A 91 8.34 3.77 0.30
CA THR A 91 9.50 3.01 -0.14
C THR A 91 9.69 1.76 0.72
N ARG A 92 9.60 1.91 2.04
CA ARG A 92 9.72 0.79 2.96
C ARG A 92 8.61 -0.23 2.77
N LEU A 93 7.38 0.25 2.55
CA LEU A 93 6.27 -0.65 2.31
C LEU A 93 6.49 -1.45 1.02
N MET A 94 6.92 -0.80 -0.05
CA MET A 94 7.19 -1.47 -1.31
C MET A 94 8.31 -2.51 -1.18
N ASP A 95 9.34 -2.20 -0.39
CA ASP A 95 10.42 -3.16 -0.13
C ASP A 95 9.93 -4.39 0.64
N ALA A 96 8.87 -4.22 1.42
CA ALA A 96 8.28 -5.31 2.19
C ALA A 96 7.39 -6.23 1.35
N ILE A 97 6.94 -5.77 0.18
CA ILE A 97 6.07 -6.55 -0.68
C ILE A 97 6.88 -7.61 -1.42
N THR A 98 6.42 -8.85 -1.33
CA THR A 98 7.05 -9.97 -2.02
C THR A 98 6.26 -10.29 -3.30
N VAL A 99 6.89 -10.08 -4.44
CA VAL A 99 6.35 -10.50 -5.73
C VAL A 99 7.07 -11.79 -6.11
N THR A 100 6.37 -12.91 -5.98
CA THR A 100 6.95 -14.23 -6.25
C THR A 100 6.75 -14.63 -7.71
N SER A 101 7.50 -15.66 -8.14
CA SER A 101 7.27 -16.26 -9.44
C SER A 101 5.86 -16.79 -9.59
N GLU A 102 5.30 -17.31 -8.52
CA GLU A 102 3.93 -17.80 -8.49
C GLU A 102 2.93 -16.67 -8.76
N TYR A 103 3.16 -15.53 -8.19
CA TYR A 103 2.33 -14.35 -8.42
C TYR A 103 2.37 -13.93 -9.90
N LYS A 104 3.56 -13.88 -10.48
CA LYS A 104 3.72 -13.53 -11.90
C LYS A 104 3.01 -14.55 -12.78
N TYR A 105 3.15 -15.81 -12.45
CA TYR A 105 2.51 -16.89 -13.17
C TYR A 105 0.98 -16.75 -13.10
N PHE A 106 0.47 -16.46 -11.94
CA PHE A 106 -0.96 -16.24 -11.73
C PHE A 106 -1.48 -15.10 -12.61
N ASN A 107 -0.75 -14.01 -12.67
CA ASN A 107 -1.12 -12.87 -13.50
C ASN A 107 -1.16 -13.17 -14.98
N ILE A 108 -0.32 -14.09 -15.44
CA ILE A 108 -0.31 -14.52 -16.85
C ILE A 108 -1.54 -15.34 -17.17
N ILE A 109 -1.99 -16.17 -16.24
CA ILE A 109 -3.14 -17.04 -16.42
C ILE A 109 -4.44 -16.23 -16.37
N GLU A 110 -4.50 -15.24 -15.56
CA GLU A 110 -5.69 -14.43 -15.37
C GLU A 110 -5.93 -13.55 -16.61
N PRO A 111 -7.07 -13.73 -17.29
CA PRO A 111 -7.35 -12.97 -18.50
C PRO A 111 -7.60 -11.50 -18.27
#